data_2bfa4b209cd94a882ceb3ea621fc7932
#
_entry.id   2bfa4b209cd94a882ceb3ea621fc7932
#
_cell.length_a   1.000
_cell.length_b   1.000
_cell.length_c   1.000
_cell.angle_alpha   90.00
_cell.angle_beta   90.00
_cell.angle_gamma   90.00
#
_symmetry.space_group_name_H-M   'P 1'
#
loop_
_entity.id
_entity.type
_entity.pdbx_description
1 polymer ?
#
loop_
_entity_poly.entity_id
_entity_poly.type
_entity_poly.pdbx_seq_one_letter_code
_entity_poly.pdbx_strand_id
1 'polypeptide(L)'
;MIAGSAVLRSGRVVLPDGERPAAVVIRAGRIAAVEPYSSTPDGEDLGDLALLPGLVDTHVHVNEPGRTEWEGFATATRAAAAGGVTTVIDMPLNSIPPTVDVDALEVKRRAAAGQCHVDVGFWGGAVPGNAGELEALHAAGVFGFKAFLIDSGVPEFPPVDIIELAAAMRAVDALFVVHAEDPSLVEAPASGGYRDFVASRPPAAETSAVALAAAAAYQTGRRAHILHLSAAGALAPLAEARRAGARVSAETCPHYLSLAAEEVADDATEFKCCPPIRSAANRDGLWRALADGLIECVVSDHSPCPADLKAGDFASAWGGIASVQLGLRVVWTQARARGHTLSDVAGWMARGPADLVGLRHKGRIEVGADADLVAFDPDASAVVDASDLHHRHPVTPYAGRTLRGSVVRTWLRGEVVDGSTPRGRLLVRDHGGVPT
;
A
#
# COMPACT_ATOMS: atom_id res chain seq x y z
N MET A 1 16.70 -17.09 29.83
CA MET A 1 16.17 -16.96 28.46
C MET A 1 17.34 -16.64 27.55
N ILE A 2 17.45 -17.32 26.41
CA ILE A 2 18.46 -17.01 25.40
C ILE A 2 18.12 -15.60 24.86
N ALA A 3 19.07 -14.68 24.82
CA ALA A 3 18.84 -13.34 24.30
C ALA A 3 18.23 -13.43 22.88
N GLY A 4 17.13 -12.72 22.65
CA GLY A 4 16.42 -12.74 21.37
C GLY A 4 15.35 -13.84 21.19
N SER A 5 14.86 -14.47 22.28
CA SER A 5 13.75 -15.42 22.22
C SER A 5 12.53 -14.86 22.98
N ALA A 6 11.36 -14.88 22.33
CA ALA A 6 10.08 -14.49 22.91
C ALA A 6 8.99 -15.48 22.49
N VAL A 7 7.91 -15.54 23.28
CA VAL A 7 6.71 -16.29 22.92
C VAL A 7 5.51 -15.38 23.14
N LEU A 8 4.70 -15.23 22.08
CA LEU A 8 3.42 -14.53 22.15
C LEU A 8 2.28 -15.52 22.03
N ARG A 9 1.33 -15.48 22.95
CA ARG A 9 0.14 -16.33 22.95
C ARG A 9 -1.10 -15.47 22.74
N SER A 10 -2.00 -15.93 21.92
CA SER A 10 -3.28 -15.28 21.72
C SER A 10 -4.38 -16.32 21.48
N GLY A 11 -5.57 -16.04 21.98
CA GLY A 11 -6.79 -16.79 21.64
C GLY A 11 -7.16 -16.70 20.17
N ARG A 12 -6.55 -15.75 19.42
CA ARG A 12 -6.94 -15.36 18.06
C ARG A 12 -5.71 -15.08 17.17
N VAL A 13 -4.87 -16.09 16.93
CA VAL A 13 -3.74 -15.98 15.99
C VAL A 13 -4.24 -16.18 14.57
N VAL A 14 -4.00 -15.19 13.71
CA VAL A 14 -4.39 -15.21 12.29
C VAL A 14 -3.28 -15.87 11.49
N LEU A 15 -3.51 -17.11 11.13
CA LEU A 15 -2.60 -17.96 10.37
C LEU A 15 -3.06 -18.08 8.91
N PRO A 16 -2.23 -18.58 7.99
CA PRO A 16 -2.63 -18.74 6.58
C PRO A 16 -3.85 -19.64 6.37
N ASP A 17 -4.08 -20.57 7.27
CA ASP A 17 -5.19 -21.53 7.25
C ASP A 17 -6.39 -21.13 8.12
N GLY A 18 -6.36 -19.95 8.73
CA GLY A 18 -7.46 -19.39 9.51
C GLY A 18 -7.05 -18.87 10.88
N GLU A 19 -8.04 -18.36 11.64
CA GLU A 19 -7.87 -17.82 12.98
C GLU A 19 -8.07 -18.95 14.04
N ARG A 20 -7.12 -19.09 14.97
CA ARG A 20 -7.22 -20.05 16.09
C ARG A 20 -6.35 -19.68 17.27
N PRO A 21 -6.63 -20.20 18.49
CA PRO A 21 -5.73 -20.10 19.62
C PRO A 21 -4.38 -20.76 19.32
N ALA A 22 -3.28 -20.01 19.51
CA ALA A 22 -1.93 -20.53 19.31
C ALA A 22 -0.88 -19.72 20.09
N ALA A 23 0.34 -20.26 20.16
CA ALA A 23 1.54 -19.62 20.65
C ALA A 23 2.54 -19.49 19.51
N VAL A 24 3.04 -18.27 19.28
CA VAL A 24 4.07 -17.97 18.28
C VAL A 24 5.42 -17.86 18.98
N VAL A 25 6.31 -18.80 18.70
CA VAL A 25 7.66 -18.84 19.26
C VAL A 25 8.59 -18.09 18.35
N ILE A 26 9.25 -17.08 18.90
CA ILE A 26 10.17 -16.19 18.17
C ILE A 26 11.60 -16.49 18.61
N ARG A 27 12.52 -16.63 17.64
CA ARG A 27 13.95 -16.78 17.89
C ARG A 27 14.74 -16.02 16.82
N ALA A 28 15.69 -15.22 17.25
CA ALA A 28 16.54 -14.43 16.38
C ALA A 28 15.76 -13.61 15.32
N GLY A 29 14.63 -13.02 15.71
CA GLY A 29 13.81 -12.19 14.85
C GLY A 29 12.89 -12.95 13.86
N ARG A 30 12.84 -14.29 13.93
CA ARG A 30 12.02 -15.14 13.08
C ARG A 30 11.05 -15.99 13.87
N ILE A 31 9.96 -16.39 13.24
CA ILE A 31 9.01 -17.36 13.76
C ILE A 31 9.67 -18.74 13.71
N ALA A 32 10.01 -19.28 14.88
CA ALA A 32 10.65 -20.58 15.01
C ALA A 32 9.64 -21.74 15.09
N ALA A 33 8.46 -21.49 15.69
CA ALA A 33 7.37 -22.45 15.77
C ALA A 33 6.03 -21.72 15.94
N VAL A 34 4.95 -22.41 15.55
CA VAL A 34 3.56 -22.09 15.93
C VAL A 34 3.03 -23.31 16.67
N GLU A 35 2.76 -23.15 17.94
CA GLU A 35 2.42 -24.24 18.87
C GLU A 35 0.99 -24.07 19.43
N PRO A 36 0.41 -25.13 20.03
CA PRO A 36 -0.85 -24.99 20.76
C PRO A 36 -0.74 -23.91 21.85
N TYR A 37 -1.81 -23.15 22.06
CA TYR A 37 -1.87 -22.03 23.01
C TYR A 37 -1.39 -22.42 24.44
N SER A 38 -1.67 -23.64 24.87
CA SER A 38 -1.31 -24.15 26.21
C SER A 38 0.12 -24.68 26.36
N SER A 39 0.87 -24.81 25.25
CA SER A 39 2.20 -25.44 25.25
C SER A 39 3.30 -24.61 25.90
N THR A 40 3.09 -23.29 25.99
CA THR A 40 4.10 -22.34 26.47
C THR A 40 3.50 -21.37 27.49
N PRO A 41 3.19 -21.85 28.72
CA PRO A 41 2.48 -21.06 29.73
C PRO A 41 3.24 -19.79 30.16
N ASP A 42 4.57 -19.77 30.04
CA ASP A 42 5.44 -18.63 30.41
C ASP A 42 5.57 -17.55 29.29
N GLY A 43 4.89 -17.74 28.16
CA GLY A 43 4.84 -16.73 27.10
C GLY A 43 3.99 -15.53 27.47
N GLU A 44 4.24 -14.38 26.83
CA GLU A 44 3.36 -13.21 26.95
C GLU A 44 1.98 -13.57 26.42
N ASP A 45 0.96 -13.41 27.27
CA ASP A 45 -0.43 -13.71 26.92
C ASP A 45 -1.16 -12.43 26.48
N LEU A 46 -1.56 -12.39 25.22
CA LEU A 46 -2.33 -11.31 24.63
C LEU A 46 -3.85 -11.46 24.85
N GLY A 47 -4.28 -12.56 25.47
CA GLY A 47 -5.70 -12.82 25.73
C GLY A 47 -6.53 -12.90 24.44
N ASP A 48 -7.56 -12.06 24.36
CA ASP A 48 -8.50 -12.00 23.22
C ASP A 48 -8.07 -11.03 22.11
N LEU A 49 -6.91 -10.37 22.24
CA LEU A 49 -6.34 -9.59 21.16
C LEU A 49 -5.99 -10.50 19.99
N ALA A 50 -6.37 -10.13 18.79
CA ALA A 50 -5.94 -10.84 17.61
C ALA A 50 -4.45 -10.61 17.36
N LEU A 51 -3.69 -11.69 17.08
CA LEU A 51 -2.30 -11.60 16.63
C LEU A 51 -2.27 -11.77 15.11
N LEU A 52 -2.06 -10.68 14.41
CA LEU A 52 -1.97 -10.60 12.95
C LEU A 52 -0.51 -10.66 12.49
N PRO A 53 -0.23 -11.11 11.25
CA PRO A 53 1.05 -10.80 10.62
C PRO A 53 1.21 -9.28 10.45
N GLY A 54 2.43 -8.80 10.50
CA GLY A 54 2.74 -7.42 10.15
C GLY A 54 2.26 -7.10 8.73
N LEU A 55 1.57 -5.98 8.58
CA LEU A 55 1.04 -5.55 7.29
C LEU A 55 2.16 -5.10 6.36
N VAL A 56 1.92 -5.26 5.06
CA VAL A 56 2.84 -4.83 3.99
C VAL A 56 2.10 -3.83 3.12
N ASP A 57 2.66 -2.65 2.97
CA ASP A 57 2.09 -1.58 2.15
C ASP A 57 3.03 -1.24 0.99
N THR A 58 2.64 -1.66 -0.19
CA THR A 58 3.46 -1.50 -1.40
C THR A 58 3.21 -0.18 -2.12
N HIS A 59 2.36 0.71 -1.54
CA HIS A 59 2.00 1.98 -2.18
C HIS A 59 2.01 3.13 -1.17
N VAL A 60 3.19 3.70 -0.94
CA VAL A 60 3.40 4.80 -0.01
C VAL A 60 4.24 5.89 -0.67
N HIS A 61 3.83 7.14 -0.54
CA HIS A 61 4.58 8.31 -0.99
C HIS A 61 5.24 8.99 0.21
N VAL A 62 6.54 8.72 0.41
CA VAL A 62 7.32 9.31 1.51
C VAL A 62 7.80 10.73 1.16
N ASN A 63 7.94 11.05 -0.14
CA ASN A 63 8.28 12.38 -0.65
C ASN A 63 9.70 12.87 -0.30
N GLU A 64 10.54 12.02 0.28
CA GLU A 64 11.93 12.32 0.63
C GLU A 64 12.90 11.55 -0.28
N PRO A 65 13.99 12.19 -0.74
CA PRO A 65 14.42 13.57 -0.51
C PRO A 65 13.67 14.61 -1.35
N GLY A 66 13.90 15.88 -1.07
CA GLY A 66 13.51 17.04 -1.90
C GLY A 66 12.13 17.62 -1.59
N ARG A 67 11.21 16.84 -1.02
CA ARG A 67 9.93 17.29 -0.46
C ARG A 67 9.68 16.69 0.93
N THR A 68 10.72 16.63 1.75
CA THR A 68 10.64 16.10 3.12
C THR A 68 9.64 16.87 3.98
N GLU A 69 9.36 18.12 3.66
CA GLU A 69 8.32 18.91 4.31
C GLU A 69 6.91 18.40 4.04
N TRP A 70 6.69 17.56 3.02
CA TRP A 70 5.39 16.93 2.78
C TRP A 70 5.18 15.69 3.66
N GLU A 71 6.24 14.90 3.91
CA GLU A 71 6.19 13.72 4.79
C GLU A 71 7.58 13.41 5.37
N GLY A 72 8.29 12.48 4.82
CA GLY A 72 9.61 12.02 5.27
C GLY A 72 9.61 10.61 5.84
N PHE A 73 10.76 9.92 5.75
CA PHE A 73 10.88 8.52 6.19
C PHE A 73 10.59 8.33 7.69
N ALA A 74 11.04 9.25 8.54
CA ALA A 74 10.82 9.12 9.98
C ALA A 74 9.34 9.16 10.36
N THR A 75 8.56 10.10 9.81
CA THR A 75 7.14 10.27 10.12
C THR A 75 6.27 9.22 9.44
N ALA A 76 6.47 8.97 8.15
CA ALA A 76 5.73 7.94 7.42
C ALA A 76 5.90 6.55 8.05
N THR A 77 7.13 6.16 8.39
CA THR A 77 7.41 4.83 8.96
C THR A 77 6.96 4.70 10.42
N ARG A 78 6.92 5.81 11.19
CA ARG A 78 6.29 5.83 12.51
C ARG A 78 4.77 5.67 12.40
N ALA A 79 4.13 6.39 11.48
CA ALA A 79 2.70 6.27 11.20
C ALA A 79 2.36 4.84 10.72
N ALA A 80 3.19 4.25 9.86
CA ALA A 80 3.06 2.88 9.40
C ALA A 80 3.06 1.89 10.57
N ALA A 81 4.06 1.99 11.46
CA ALA A 81 4.16 1.13 12.64
C ALA A 81 2.93 1.26 13.56
N ALA A 82 2.45 2.48 13.81
CA ALA A 82 1.23 2.72 14.59
C ALA A 82 -0.03 2.17 13.93
N GLY A 83 -0.03 2.01 12.60
CA GLY A 83 -1.09 1.36 11.83
C GLY A 83 -0.95 -0.15 11.68
N GLY A 84 0.10 -0.77 12.25
CA GLY A 84 0.38 -2.21 12.12
C GLY A 84 1.13 -2.57 10.83
N VAL A 85 1.56 -1.60 10.06
CA VAL A 85 2.38 -1.81 8.86
C VAL A 85 3.84 -1.96 9.27
N THR A 86 4.46 -3.08 8.90
CA THR A 86 5.86 -3.41 9.24
C THR A 86 6.80 -3.30 8.05
N THR A 87 6.24 -3.18 6.85
CA THR A 87 7.01 -3.05 5.61
C THR A 87 6.28 -2.09 4.67
N VAL A 88 7.00 -1.11 4.15
CA VAL A 88 6.50 -0.18 3.12
C VAL A 88 7.40 -0.23 1.90
N ILE A 89 6.82 0.01 0.71
CA ILE A 89 7.60 0.24 -0.50
C ILE A 89 7.28 1.64 -1.00
N ASP A 90 8.29 2.50 -0.96
CA ASP A 90 8.17 3.91 -1.33
C ASP A 90 8.13 4.11 -2.83
N MET A 91 7.22 4.95 -3.30
CA MET A 91 7.03 5.31 -4.69
C MET A 91 8.19 6.17 -5.22
N PRO A 92 8.49 6.10 -6.54
CA PRO A 92 9.68 6.74 -7.11
C PRO A 92 9.55 8.24 -7.33
N LEU A 93 8.32 8.78 -7.22
CA LEU A 93 8.00 10.17 -7.51
C LEU A 93 7.69 10.96 -6.26
N ASN A 94 7.49 12.25 -6.44
CA ASN A 94 7.43 13.32 -5.44
C ASN A 94 8.77 13.54 -4.72
N SER A 95 9.68 12.58 -4.69
CA SER A 95 11.08 12.85 -4.29
C SER A 95 11.85 13.58 -5.40
N ILE A 96 12.83 14.39 -5.03
CA ILE A 96 13.72 15.11 -5.94
C ILE A 96 15.17 14.76 -5.58
N PRO A 97 15.89 14.03 -6.46
CA PRO A 97 15.44 13.52 -7.75
C PRO A 97 14.42 12.38 -7.61
N PRO A 98 13.57 12.14 -8.64
CA PRO A 98 12.75 10.93 -8.72
C PRO A 98 13.64 9.70 -8.94
N THR A 99 13.19 8.51 -8.51
CA THR A 99 14.01 7.28 -8.58
C THR A 99 13.94 6.65 -9.98
N VAL A 100 14.59 7.26 -10.96
CA VAL A 100 14.54 6.85 -12.37
C VAL A 100 15.86 6.26 -12.89
N ASP A 101 16.89 6.29 -12.09
CA ASP A 101 18.22 5.70 -12.32
C ASP A 101 18.88 5.27 -11.01
N VAL A 102 20.06 4.63 -11.09
CA VAL A 102 20.78 4.11 -9.93
C VAL A 102 21.28 5.22 -9.01
N ASP A 103 21.72 6.34 -9.55
CA ASP A 103 22.26 7.46 -8.77
C ASP A 103 21.14 8.09 -7.90
N ALA A 104 19.96 8.28 -8.48
CA ALA A 104 18.77 8.75 -7.76
C ALA A 104 18.33 7.76 -6.66
N LEU A 105 18.38 6.44 -6.93
CA LEU A 105 18.12 5.41 -5.91
C LEU A 105 19.09 5.53 -4.73
N GLU A 106 20.38 5.72 -5.00
CA GLU A 106 21.39 5.86 -3.93
C GLU A 106 21.22 7.16 -3.15
N VAL A 107 20.78 8.25 -3.77
CA VAL A 107 20.39 9.49 -3.06
C VAL A 107 19.22 9.19 -2.10
N LYS A 108 18.18 8.49 -2.56
CA LYS A 108 17.02 8.13 -1.74
C LYS A 108 17.40 7.17 -0.60
N ARG A 109 18.22 6.16 -0.85
CA ARG A 109 18.72 5.23 0.18
C ARG A 109 19.48 5.95 1.29
N ARG A 110 20.36 6.90 0.91
CA ARG A 110 21.08 7.72 1.91
C ARG A 110 20.13 8.58 2.75
N ALA A 111 19.07 9.12 2.13
CA ALA A 111 18.06 9.86 2.87
C ALA A 111 17.30 8.97 3.87
N ALA A 112 16.94 7.75 3.47
CA ALA A 112 16.20 6.81 4.32
C ALA A 112 17.06 6.20 5.45
N ALA A 113 18.37 6.13 5.28
CA ALA A 113 19.26 5.40 6.19
C ALA A 113 19.17 5.91 7.63
N GLY A 114 18.94 4.99 8.59
CA GLY A 114 18.97 5.26 10.02
C GLY A 114 17.76 6.01 10.58
N GLN A 115 16.72 6.28 9.78
CA GLN A 115 15.53 6.97 10.29
C GLN A 115 14.21 6.18 10.15
N CYS A 116 14.24 4.98 9.55
CA CYS A 116 13.06 4.17 9.31
C CYS A 116 12.66 3.35 10.55
N HIS A 117 11.40 3.44 10.97
CA HIS A 117 10.86 2.63 12.08
C HIS A 117 10.39 1.26 11.64
N VAL A 118 10.02 1.08 10.38
CA VAL A 118 9.67 -0.19 9.73
C VAL A 118 10.57 -0.43 8.51
N ASP A 119 10.53 -1.64 7.95
CA ASP A 119 11.34 -1.96 6.78
C ASP A 119 10.85 -1.19 5.54
N VAL A 120 11.79 -0.72 4.71
CA VAL A 120 11.49 0.13 3.55
C VAL A 120 12.15 -0.42 2.30
N GLY A 121 11.32 -0.68 1.28
CA GLY A 121 11.77 -0.95 -0.08
C GLY A 121 11.50 0.24 -1.00
N PHE A 122 11.93 0.15 -2.26
CA PHE A 122 11.82 1.24 -3.23
C PHE A 122 11.33 0.75 -4.58
N TRP A 123 10.41 1.51 -5.20
CA TRP A 123 10.10 1.39 -6.61
C TRP A 123 11.04 2.23 -7.44
N GLY A 124 11.37 1.75 -8.64
CA GLY A 124 11.93 2.57 -9.71
C GLY A 124 10.83 3.24 -10.53
N GLY A 125 11.18 4.24 -11.30
CA GLY A 125 10.27 4.92 -12.22
C GLY A 125 10.57 4.54 -13.67
N ALA A 126 9.51 4.27 -14.45
CA ALA A 126 9.56 4.20 -15.89
C ALA A 126 8.97 5.49 -16.46
N VAL A 127 9.82 6.31 -17.05
CA VAL A 127 9.50 7.63 -17.63
C VAL A 127 9.99 7.70 -19.08
N PRO A 128 9.53 8.65 -19.89
CA PRO A 128 10.01 8.80 -21.26
C PRO A 128 11.54 8.88 -21.35
N GLY A 129 12.13 8.04 -22.20
CA GLY A 129 13.55 8.06 -22.49
C GLY A 129 14.46 7.27 -21.55
N ASN A 130 13.97 6.73 -20.39
CA ASN A 130 14.84 6.03 -19.45
C ASN A 130 14.84 4.49 -19.59
N ALA A 131 14.29 3.93 -20.65
CA ALA A 131 14.23 2.47 -20.85
C ALA A 131 15.61 1.78 -20.76
N GLY A 132 16.69 2.50 -21.11
CA GLY A 132 18.07 1.99 -21.01
C GLY A 132 18.60 1.90 -19.56
N GLU A 133 18.00 2.58 -18.61
CA GLU A 133 18.40 2.60 -17.19
C GLU A 133 17.72 1.49 -16.38
N LEU A 134 16.60 0.95 -16.88
CA LEU A 134 15.71 0.08 -16.09
C LEU A 134 16.38 -1.22 -15.65
N GLU A 135 17.22 -1.83 -16.51
CA GLU A 135 17.93 -3.07 -16.16
C GLU A 135 18.92 -2.83 -15.00
N ALA A 136 19.72 -1.75 -15.08
CA ALA A 136 20.67 -1.38 -14.04
C ALA A 136 19.95 -1.04 -12.71
N LEU A 137 18.85 -0.28 -12.80
CA LEU A 137 18.06 0.08 -11.63
C LEU A 137 17.38 -1.14 -11.00
N HIS A 138 16.89 -2.09 -11.80
CA HIS A 138 16.33 -3.35 -11.33
C HIS A 138 17.41 -4.23 -10.66
N ALA A 139 18.59 -4.30 -11.25
CA ALA A 139 19.74 -4.99 -10.66
C ALA A 139 20.22 -4.36 -9.36
N ALA A 140 20.04 -3.03 -9.20
CA ALA A 140 20.29 -2.33 -7.94
C ALA A 140 19.26 -2.64 -6.85
N GLY A 141 18.19 -3.41 -7.14
CA GLY A 141 17.29 -4.02 -6.16
C GLY A 141 15.99 -3.27 -5.91
N VAL A 142 15.53 -2.41 -6.82
CA VAL A 142 14.16 -1.91 -6.79
C VAL A 142 13.16 -3.04 -7.02
N PHE A 143 11.94 -2.95 -6.46
CA PHE A 143 10.93 -4.01 -6.51
C PHE A 143 10.20 -4.10 -7.85
N GLY A 144 10.39 -3.12 -8.73
CA GLY A 144 9.79 -2.99 -10.05
C GLY A 144 9.68 -1.51 -10.40
N PHE A 145 8.80 -1.17 -11.35
CA PHE A 145 8.75 0.17 -11.93
C PHE A 145 7.34 0.75 -11.92
N LYS A 146 7.20 1.96 -11.39
CA LYS A 146 6.00 2.79 -11.50
C LYS A 146 5.97 3.49 -12.85
N ALA A 147 4.81 3.47 -13.49
CA ALA A 147 4.51 4.27 -14.68
C ALA A 147 3.17 4.99 -14.53
N PHE A 148 3.04 6.16 -15.14
CA PHE A 148 1.78 6.88 -15.29
C PHE A 148 1.39 6.91 -16.76
N LEU A 149 0.12 6.62 -17.08
CA LEU A 149 -0.44 6.81 -18.43
C LEU A 149 -1.07 8.19 -18.62
N ILE A 150 -1.11 9.00 -17.56
CA ILE A 150 -1.60 10.37 -17.52
C ILE A 150 -0.61 11.23 -16.75
N ASP A 151 -0.69 12.55 -16.87
CA ASP A 151 0.12 13.48 -16.09
C ASP A 151 0.07 13.16 -14.59
N SER A 152 1.23 12.94 -13.98
CA SER A 152 1.39 12.64 -12.56
C SER A 152 1.16 13.83 -11.62
N GLY A 153 1.10 15.04 -12.18
CA GLY A 153 1.02 16.30 -11.44
C GLY A 153 2.39 16.86 -11.03
N VAL A 154 3.50 16.16 -11.32
CA VAL A 154 4.87 16.64 -11.04
C VAL A 154 5.74 16.56 -12.30
N PRO A 155 6.40 17.66 -12.69
CA PRO A 155 7.10 17.75 -13.98
C PRO A 155 8.31 16.80 -14.09
N GLU A 156 8.90 16.42 -12.95
CA GLU A 156 10.03 15.48 -12.90
C GLU A 156 9.64 14.02 -13.13
N PHE A 157 8.34 13.72 -13.19
CA PHE A 157 7.84 12.36 -13.45
C PHE A 157 6.76 12.40 -14.54
N PRO A 158 7.12 12.67 -15.80
CA PRO A 158 6.17 12.76 -16.91
C PRO A 158 5.52 11.41 -17.23
N PRO A 159 4.32 11.43 -17.83
CA PRO A 159 3.63 10.19 -18.24
C PRO A 159 4.34 9.52 -19.42
N VAL A 160 4.15 8.21 -19.53
CA VAL A 160 4.50 7.43 -20.73
C VAL A 160 3.24 7.11 -21.52
N ASP A 161 3.36 7.04 -22.83
CA ASP A 161 2.30 6.45 -23.63
C ASP A 161 2.36 4.91 -23.61
N ILE A 162 1.37 4.24 -24.21
CA ILE A 162 1.29 2.78 -24.18
C ILE A 162 2.44 2.12 -24.97
N ILE A 163 2.99 2.79 -25.97
CA ILE A 163 4.12 2.30 -26.77
C ILE A 163 5.39 2.35 -25.92
N GLU A 164 5.59 3.45 -25.20
CA GLU A 164 6.72 3.65 -24.28
C GLU A 164 6.63 2.69 -23.10
N LEU A 165 5.43 2.48 -22.51
CA LEU A 165 5.22 1.46 -21.48
C LEU A 165 5.60 0.06 -21.99
N ALA A 166 5.14 -0.33 -23.17
CA ALA A 166 5.48 -1.62 -23.76
C ALA A 166 6.98 -1.73 -24.09
N ALA A 167 7.63 -0.65 -24.48
CA ALA A 167 9.08 -0.61 -24.68
C ALA A 167 9.85 -0.80 -23.36
N ALA A 168 9.46 -0.09 -22.30
CA ALA A 168 10.00 -0.26 -20.96
C ALA A 168 9.83 -1.71 -20.44
N MET A 169 8.65 -2.29 -20.64
CA MET A 169 8.36 -3.68 -20.26
C MET A 169 9.23 -4.69 -21.04
N ARG A 170 9.60 -4.42 -22.30
CA ARG A 170 10.53 -5.28 -23.05
C ARG A 170 11.98 -5.13 -22.59
N ALA A 171 12.36 -3.94 -22.11
CA ALA A 171 13.73 -3.64 -21.71
C ALA A 171 14.16 -4.42 -20.44
N VAL A 172 13.22 -4.75 -19.53
CA VAL A 172 13.55 -5.46 -18.29
C VAL A 172 12.46 -6.46 -17.90
N ASP A 173 12.85 -7.62 -17.33
CA ASP A 173 11.89 -8.58 -16.75
C ASP A 173 11.53 -8.20 -15.31
N ALA A 174 10.60 -7.27 -15.15
CA ALA A 174 10.21 -6.73 -13.87
C ALA A 174 8.69 -6.64 -13.74
N LEU A 175 8.23 -6.31 -12.53
CA LEU A 175 6.85 -5.89 -12.26
C LEU A 175 6.70 -4.40 -12.60
N PHE A 176 5.71 -4.07 -13.42
CA PHE A 176 5.31 -2.68 -13.68
C PHE A 176 4.03 -2.36 -12.94
N VAL A 177 4.06 -1.34 -12.09
CA VAL A 177 2.90 -0.83 -11.35
C VAL A 177 2.40 0.44 -12.04
N VAL A 178 1.15 0.44 -12.48
CA VAL A 178 0.65 1.43 -13.44
C VAL A 178 -0.50 2.24 -12.88
N HIS A 179 -0.33 3.57 -12.84
CA HIS A 179 -1.45 4.50 -12.70
C HIS A 179 -2.20 4.54 -14.04
N ALA A 180 -3.37 3.92 -14.08
CA ALA A 180 -4.09 3.64 -15.31
C ALA A 180 -5.34 4.54 -15.44
N GLU A 181 -5.15 5.77 -15.94
CA GLU A 181 -6.21 6.65 -16.44
C GLU A 181 -5.85 7.08 -17.87
N ASP A 182 -6.81 7.02 -18.78
CA ASP A 182 -6.66 7.41 -20.18
C ASP A 182 -6.77 8.94 -20.32
N PRO A 183 -5.69 9.64 -20.66
CA PRO A 183 -5.69 11.10 -20.73
C PRO A 183 -6.66 11.67 -21.77
N SER A 184 -7.03 10.88 -22.79
CA SER A 184 -7.99 11.32 -23.83
C SER A 184 -9.44 11.40 -23.31
N LEU A 185 -9.72 10.82 -22.16
CA LEU A 185 -11.03 10.75 -21.50
C LEU A 185 -11.10 11.59 -20.21
N VAL A 186 -10.02 12.23 -19.83
CA VAL A 186 -9.94 13.09 -18.64
C VAL A 186 -9.94 14.55 -19.07
N GLU A 187 -10.80 15.34 -18.45
CA GLU A 187 -10.97 16.76 -18.73
C GLU A 187 -10.68 17.60 -17.48
N ALA A 188 -10.58 18.91 -17.65
CA ALA A 188 -10.59 19.83 -16.51
C ALA A 188 -11.99 19.85 -15.89
N PRO A 189 -12.14 19.87 -14.55
CA PRO A 189 -13.44 19.95 -13.93
C PRO A 189 -14.16 21.26 -14.31
N ALA A 190 -15.48 21.16 -14.55
CA ALA A 190 -16.29 22.30 -14.98
C ALA A 190 -16.45 23.38 -13.89
N SER A 191 -16.36 22.96 -12.61
CA SER A 191 -16.31 23.85 -11.45
C SER A 191 -15.40 23.27 -10.35
N GLY A 192 -15.23 23.99 -9.24
CA GLY A 192 -14.46 23.54 -8.08
C GLY A 192 -15.13 22.47 -7.21
N GLY A 193 -16.39 22.09 -7.49
CA GLY A 193 -17.12 21.11 -6.69
C GLY A 193 -16.69 19.67 -6.92
N TYR A 194 -16.94 18.80 -5.93
CA TYR A 194 -16.56 17.40 -5.99
C TYR A 194 -17.24 16.62 -7.13
N ARG A 195 -18.51 16.92 -7.39
CA ARG A 195 -19.27 16.28 -8.48
C ARG A 195 -18.61 16.51 -9.83
N ASP A 196 -18.17 17.74 -10.11
CA ASP A 196 -17.56 18.10 -11.39
C ASP A 196 -16.13 17.52 -11.48
N PHE A 197 -15.42 17.44 -10.37
CA PHE A 197 -14.15 16.72 -10.31
C PHE A 197 -14.31 15.23 -10.65
N VAL A 198 -15.30 14.54 -10.09
CA VAL A 198 -15.57 13.13 -10.42
C VAL A 198 -16.00 12.97 -11.88
N ALA A 199 -16.82 13.88 -12.40
CA ALA A 199 -17.28 13.86 -13.80
C ALA A 199 -16.12 14.09 -14.77
N SER A 200 -15.14 14.92 -14.42
CA SER A 200 -13.95 15.19 -15.24
C SER A 200 -13.01 13.99 -15.39
N ARG A 201 -13.13 12.99 -14.48
CA ARG A 201 -12.36 11.74 -14.49
C ARG A 201 -13.31 10.52 -14.50
N PRO A 202 -14.01 10.28 -15.61
CA PRO A 202 -15.07 9.28 -15.67
C PRO A 202 -14.50 7.86 -15.50
N PRO A 203 -15.32 6.88 -15.06
CA PRO A 203 -14.91 5.48 -14.97
C PRO A 203 -14.36 4.91 -16.27
N ALA A 204 -14.79 5.45 -17.41
CA ALA A 204 -14.30 5.06 -18.74
C ALA A 204 -12.78 5.32 -18.90
N ALA A 205 -12.23 6.35 -18.26
CA ALA A 205 -10.80 6.64 -18.31
C ALA A 205 -9.96 5.51 -17.67
N GLU A 206 -10.38 5.01 -16.49
CA GLU A 206 -9.72 3.84 -15.89
C GLU A 206 -9.98 2.56 -16.71
N THR A 207 -11.20 2.34 -17.18
CA THR A 207 -11.56 1.14 -17.96
C THR A 207 -10.71 1.02 -19.24
N SER A 208 -10.55 2.13 -19.97
CA SER A 208 -9.70 2.20 -21.18
C SER A 208 -8.23 1.93 -20.84
N ALA A 209 -7.68 2.65 -19.88
CA ALA A 209 -6.26 2.54 -19.53
C ALA A 209 -5.90 1.17 -18.94
N VAL A 210 -6.78 0.56 -18.14
CA VAL A 210 -6.60 -0.82 -17.63
C VAL A 210 -6.54 -1.83 -18.78
N ALA A 211 -7.44 -1.69 -19.78
CA ALA A 211 -7.41 -2.55 -20.97
C ALA A 211 -6.10 -2.38 -21.76
N LEU A 212 -5.62 -1.15 -21.92
CA LEU A 212 -4.35 -0.85 -22.60
C LEU A 212 -3.14 -1.43 -21.84
N ALA A 213 -3.04 -1.21 -20.53
CA ALA A 213 -1.96 -1.75 -19.73
C ALA A 213 -1.96 -3.29 -19.70
N ALA A 214 -3.13 -3.91 -19.63
CA ALA A 214 -3.28 -5.35 -19.70
C ALA A 214 -2.89 -5.92 -21.09
N ALA A 215 -3.20 -5.20 -22.18
CA ALA A 215 -2.76 -5.56 -23.52
C ALA A 215 -1.25 -5.46 -23.65
N ALA A 216 -0.60 -4.44 -23.09
CA ALA A 216 0.87 -4.32 -23.05
C ALA A 216 1.50 -5.48 -22.27
N ALA A 217 0.94 -5.85 -21.12
CA ALA A 217 1.38 -7.02 -20.36
C ALA A 217 1.27 -8.33 -21.14
N TYR A 218 0.15 -8.53 -21.86
CA TYR A 218 -0.05 -9.70 -22.72
C TYR A 218 0.97 -9.75 -23.86
N GLN A 219 1.12 -8.66 -24.60
CA GLN A 219 2.03 -8.57 -25.77
C GLN A 219 3.50 -8.75 -25.40
N THR A 220 3.91 -8.28 -24.23
CA THR A 220 5.29 -8.35 -23.77
C THR A 220 5.59 -9.60 -22.96
N GLY A 221 4.57 -10.30 -22.47
CA GLY A 221 4.70 -11.41 -21.53
C GLY A 221 5.14 -10.97 -20.11
N ARG A 222 5.18 -9.66 -19.84
CA ARG A 222 5.63 -9.09 -18.57
C ARG A 222 4.48 -8.91 -17.59
N ARG A 223 4.82 -8.67 -16.31
CA ARG A 223 3.84 -8.45 -15.24
C ARG A 223 3.45 -6.97 -15.18
N ALA A 224 2.16 -6.70 -15.20
CA ALA A 224 1.61 -5.39 -14.84
C ALA A 224 0.73 -5.51 -13.60
N HIS A 225 0.71 -4.47 -12.79
CA HIS A 225 -0.18 -4.33 -11.65
C HIS A 225 -0.88 -2.98 -11.72
N ILE A 226 -2.19 -2.99 -11.70
CA ILE A 226 -3.01 -1.78 -11.74
C ILE A 226 -3.08 -1.23 -10.33
N LEU A 227 -2.57 -0.03 -10.14
CA LEU A 227 -2.55 0.66 -8.85
C LEU A 227 -3.92 1.24 -8.53
N HIS A 228 -4.21 1.37 -7.23
CA HIS A 228 -5.33 2.14 -6.68
C HIS A 228 -6.61 2.09 -7.54
N LEU A 229 -7.01 0.89 -8.02
CA LEU A 229 -8.19 0.70 -8.86
C LEU A 229 -9.44 1.21 -8.14
N SER A 230 -10.04 2.25 -8.69
CA SER A 230 -11.20 2.95 -8.15
C SER A 230 -12.50 2.57 -8.87
N ALA A 231 -12.47 2.42 -10.20
CA ALA A 231 -13.67 2.16 -11.00
C ALA A 231 -14.00 0.66 -11.08
N ALA A 232 -15.12 0.23 -10.52
CA ALA A 232 -15.61 -1.15 -10.65
C ALA A 232 -15.84 -1.56 -12.11
N GLY A 233 -16.07 -0.62 -13.03
CA GLY A 233 -16.16 -0.89 -14.47
C GLY A 233 -14.88 -1.44 -15.09
N ALA A 234 -13.71 -1.14 -14.52
CA ALA A 234 -12.41 -1.63 -14.98
C ALA A 234 -12.14 -3.10 -14.62
N LEU A 235 -12.97 -3.70 -13.75
CA LEU A 235 -12.85 -5.12 -13.38
C LEU A 235 -13.14 -6.07 -14.54
N ALA A 236 -14.05 -5.72 -15.46
CA ALA A 236 -14.40 -6.55 -16.59
C ALA A 236 -13.21 -6.73 -17.57
N PRO A 237 -12.56 -5.67 -18.08
CA PRO A 237 -11.38 -5.83 -18.94
C PRO A 237 -10.20 -6.49 -18.20
N LEU A 238 -10.03 -6.25 -16.90
CA LEU A 238 -9.01 -6.94 -16.09
C LEU A 238 -9.24 -8.47 -16.09
N ALA A 239 -10.46 -8.91 -15.79
CA ALA A 239 -10.83 -10.33 -15.77
C ALA A 239 -10.70 -10.98 -17.16
N GLU A 240 -11.07 -10.26 -18.22
CA GLU A 240 -10.93 -10.73 -19.58
C GLU A 240 -9.48 -10.92 -19.99
N ALA A 241 -8.63 -9.95 -19.69
CA ALA A 241 -7.20 -10.02 -19.97
C ALA A 241 -6.53 -11.20 -19.24
N ARG A 242 -6.89 -11.44 -17.96
CA ARG A 242 -6.40 -12.62 -17.21
C ARG A 242 -6.82 -13.94 -17.86
N ARG A 243 -8.08 -14.04 -18.28
CA ARG A 243 -8.56 -15.24 -18.99
C ARG A 243 -7.84 -15.46 -20.33
N ALA A 244 -7.42 -14.37 -20.97
CA ALA A 244 -6.60 -14.43 -22.18
C ALA A 244 -5.12 -14.76 -21.91
N GLY A 245 -4.67 -14.83 -20.64
CA GLY A 245 -3.30 -15.16 -20.26
C GLY A 245 -2.39 -13.96 -19.99
N ALA A 246 -2.92 -12.75 -19.92
CA ALA A 246 -2.15 -11.58 -19.49
C ALA A 246 -1.75 -11.70 -18.01
N ARG A 247 -0.49 -11.38 -17.71
CA ARG A 247 0.05 -11.38 -16.35
C ARG A 247 -0.26 -10.04 -15.66
N VAL A 248 -1.55 -9.80 -15.41
CA VAL A 248 -2.04 -8.54 -14.83
C VAL A 248 -2.72 -8.79 -13.49
N SER A 249 -2.47 -7.92 -12.51
CA SER A 249 -3.06 -7.90 -11.18
C SER A 249 -3.55 -6.50 -10.83
N ALA A 250 -4.27 -6.34 -9.71
CA ALA A 250 -4.75 -5.03 -9.29
C ALA A 250 -4.78 -4.91 -7.76
N GLU A 251 -4.62 -3.69 -7.28
CA GLU A 251 -4.86 -3.28 -5.89
C GLU A 251 -5.99 -2.25 -5.82
N THR A 252 -6.54 -2.08 -4.64
CA THR A 252 -7.42 -0.95 -4.31
C THR A 252 -7.00 -0.35 -2.97
N CYS A 253 -7.67 0.74 -2.55
CA CYS A 253 -7.25 1.49 -1.37
C CYS A 253 -8.36 1.57 -0.32
N PRO A 254 -8.02 1.77 0.97
CA PRO A 254 -9.00 1.92 2.04
C PRO A 254 -10.05 2.99 1.77
N HIS A 255 -9.67 4.10 1.12
CA HIS A 255 -10.58 5.18 0.81
C HIS A 255 -11.65 4.79 -0.23
N TYR A 256 -11.32 3.98 -1.25
CA TYR A 256 -12.31 3.48 -2.21
C TYR A 256 -13.24 2.41 -1.62
N LEU A 257 -12.81 1.74 -0.56
CA LEU A 257 -13.57 0.71 0.15
C LEU A 257 -14.45 1.27 1.27
N SER A 258 -14.24 2.52 1.70
CA SER A 258 -14.93 3.10 2.87
C SER A 258 -15.70 4.37 2.59
N LEU A 259 -15.24 5.20 1.66
CA LEU A 259 -15.84 6.47 1.31
C LEU A 259 -16.72 6.35 0.07
N ALA A 260 -17.65 7.29 -0.09
CA ALA A 260 -18.51 7.38 -1.26
C ALA A 260 -18.65 8.83 -1.72
N ALA A 261 -18.74 9.03 -3.03
CA ALA A 261 -18.83 10.37 -3.64
C ALA A 261 -20.02 11.17 -3.13
N GLU A 262 -21.11 10.49 -2.79
CA GLU A 262 -22.33 11.10 -2.26
C GLU A 262 -22.14 11.73 -0.86
N GLU A 263 -21.07 11.37 -0.16
CA GLU A 263 -20.75 11.87 1.19
C GLU A 263 -19.78 13.06 1.18
N VAL A 264 -19.18 13.39 0.03
CA VAL A 264 -18.13 14.40 -0.09
C VAL A 264 -18.74 15.78 -0.34
N ALA A 265 -18.49 16.71 0.58
CA ALA A 265 -18.88 18.10 0.41
C ALA A 265 -17.95 18.84 -0.58
N ASP A 266 -18.46 19.86 -1.25
CA ASP A 266 -17.71 20.58 -2.31
C ASP A 266 -16.48 21.36 -1.79
N ASP A 267 -16.37 21.58 -0.48
CA ASP A 267 -15.23 22.22 0.19
C ASP A 267 -14.28 21.25 0.91
N ALA A 268 -14.60 19.95 0.91
CA ALA A 268 -13.84 18.89 1.61
C ALA A 268 -12.67 18.36 0.77
N THR A 269 -11.71 19.23 0.47
CA THR A 269 -10.59 18.91 -0.44
C THR A 269 -9.64 17.84 0.07
N GLU A 270 -9.66 17.49 1.35
CA GLU A 270 -8.94 16.37 1.94
C GLU A 270 -9.39 15.02 1.38
N PHE A 271 -10.55 14.95 0.73
CA PHE A 271 -11.03 13.76 0.01
C PHE A 271 -10.50 13.66 -1.43
N LYS A 272 -9.80 14.68 -1.94
CA LYS A 272 -9.28 14.65 -3.31
C LYS A 272 -8.18 13.61 -3.44
N CYS A 273 -8.38 12.65 -4.35
CA CYS A 273 -7.39 11.69 -4.85
C CYS A 273 -7.64 11.39 -6.33
N CYS A 274 -6.65 10.88 -7.02
CA CYS A 274 -6.73 10.48 -8.42
C CYS A 274 -6.26 9.03 -8.57
N PRO A 275 -7.14 8.14 -9.09
CA PRO A 275 -8.53 8.35 -9.51
C PRO A 275 -9.46 8.80 -8.36
N PRO A 276 -10.64 9.39 -8.64
CA PRO A 276 -11.51 9.92 -7.58
C PRO A 276 -12.25 8.81 -6.81
N ILE A 277 -12.69 9.12 -5.59
CA ILE A 277 -13.67 8.31 -4.84
C ILE A 277 -14.99 8.35 -5.61
N ARG A 278 -15.55 7.18 -5.90
CA ARG A 278 -16.77 7.01 -6.70
C ARG A 278 -17.97 6.71 -5.81
N SER A 279 -19.12 6.38 -6.44
CA SER A 279 -20.40 6.13 -5.75
C SER A 279 -20.36 4.94 -4.78
N ALA A 280 -21.31 4.89 -3.85
CA ALA A 280 -21.51 3.76 -2.96
C ALA A 280 -21.71 2.44 -3.70
N ALA A 281 -22.47 2.44 -4.82
CA ALA A 281 -22.66 1.27 -5.66
C ALA A 281 -21.36 0.77 -6.30
N ASN A 282 -20.48 1.69 -6.70
CA ASN A 282 -19.15 1.37 -7.21
C ASN A 282 -18.28 0.72 -6.12
N ARG A 283 -18.26 1.30 -4.89
CA ARG A 283 -17.58 0.73 -3.73
C ARG A 283 -17.99 -0.71 -3.46
N ASP A 284 -19.28 -1.03 -3.52
CA ASP A 284 -19.78 -2.39 -3.34
C ASP A 284 -19.32 -3.34 -4.46
N GLY A 285 -19.06 -2.81 -5.66
CA GLY A 285 -18.40 -3.54 -6.75
C GLY A 285 -16.97 -3.95 -6.42
N LEU A 286 -16.19 -3.04 -5.82
CA LEU A 286 -14.82 -3.32 -5.39
C LEU A 286 -14.77 -4.36 -4.27
N TRP A 287 -15.69 -4.32 -3.30
CA TRP A 287 -15.78 -5.32 -2.24
C TRP A 287 -16.06 -6.72 -2.79
N ARG A 288 -16.95 -6.84 -3.80
CA ARG A 288 -17.17 -8.14 -4.47
C ARG A 288 -15.91 -8.62 -5.18
N ALA A 289 -15.20 -7.72 -5.86
CA ALA A 289 -13.97 -8.07 -6.56
C ALA A 289 -12.84 -8.55 -5.60
N LEU A 290 -12.75 -7.98 -4.40
CA LEU A 290 -11.86 -8.47 -3.34
C LEU A 290 -12.26 -9.86 -2.86
N ALA A 291 -13.55 -10.08 -2.58
CA ALA A 291 -14.06 -11.39 -2.13
C ALA A 291 -13.85 -12.48 -3.20
N ASP A 292 -13.99 -12.13 -4.48
CA ASP A 292 -13.81 -13.02 -5.63
C ASP A 292 -12.33 -13.22 -6.02
N GLY A 293 -11.40 -12.50 -5.38
CA GLY A 293 -9.94 -12.56 -5.67
C GLY A 293 -9.54 -11.91 -7.00
N LEU A 294 -10.39 -11.05 -7.56
CA LEU A 294 -10.05 -10.27 -8.76
C LEU A 294 -9.18 -9.06 -8.44
N ILE A 295 -9.32 -8.50 -7.24
CA ILE A 295 -8.37 -7.56 -6.63
C ILE A 295 -7.59 -8.32 -5.57
N GLU A 296 -6.26 -8.28 -5.62
CA GLU A 296 -5.39 -9.10 -4.78
C GLU A 296 -4.97 -8.42 -3.50
N CYS A 297 -4.86 -7.09 -3.50
CA CYS A 297 -4.32 -6.33 -2.38
C CYS A 297 -5.14 -5.10 -2.03
N VAL A 298 -5.03 -4.69 -0.78
CA VAL A 298 -5.44 -3.38 -0.28
C VAL A 298 -4.22 -2.71 0.33
N VAL A 299 -3.84 -1.57 -0.25
CA VAL A 299 -2.69 -0.75 0.15
C VAL A 299 -3.12 0.69 0.34
N SER A 300 -2.35 1.48 1.09
CA SER A 300 -2.86 2.77 1.56
C SER A 300 -2.94 3.85 0.47
N ASP A 301 -2.06 3.84 -0.51
CA ASP A 301 -1.77 5.00 -1.35
C ASP A 301 -1.58 6.26 -0.48
N HIS A 302 -0.81 6.09 0.62
CA HIS A 302 -0.51 7.18 1.53
C HIS A 302 0.23 8.27 0.77
N SER A 303 -0.47 9.37 0.51
CA SER A 303 0.04 10.48 -0.29
C SER A 303 -0.25 11.83 0.39
N PRO A 304 0.47 12.12 1.48
CA PRO A 304 0.30 13.33 2.27
C PRO A 304 0.91 14.54 1.58
N CYS A 305 0.38 15.71 1.93
CA CYS A 305 0.95 17.00 1.54
C CYS A 305 0.69 18.04 2.64
N PRO A 306 1.40 19.19 2.62
CA PRO A 306 1.10 20.33 3.48
C PRO A 306 -0.37 20.78 3.35
N ALA A 307 -0.93 21.30 4.43
CA ALA A 307 -2.34 21.68 4.49
C ALA A 307 -2.71 22.81 3.50
N ASP A 308 -1.77 23.70 3.20
CA ASP A 308 -1.95 24.77 2.22
C ASP A 308 -2.15 24.25 0.78
N LEU A 309 -1.58 23.09 0.44
CA LEU A 309 -1.83 22.42 -0.83
C LEU A 309 -3.22 21.77 -0.92
N LYS A 310 -3.91 21.62 0.19
CA LYS A 310 -5.34 21.25 0.25
C LYS A 310 -6.27 22.46 0.25
N ALA A 311 -5.76 23.67 0.34
CA ALA A 311 -6.57 24.89 0.26
C ALA A 311 -7.13 25.10 -1.14
N GLY A 312 -8.28 25.78 -1.23
CA GLY A 312 -8.96 26.04 -2.50
C GLY A 312 -10.14 25.11 -2.74
N ASP A 313 -10.23 24.57 -3.94
CA ASP A 313 -11.32 23.72 -4.41
C ASP A 313 -10.80 22.41 -5.02
N PHE A 314 -11.69 21.54 -5.48
CA PHE A 314 -11.30 20.27 -6.12
C PHE A 314 -10.58 20.45 -7.48
N ALA A 315 -10.66 21.60 -8.12
CA ALA A 315 -9.88 21.87 -9.33
C ALA A 315 -8.40 22.12 -8.98
N SER A 316 -8.14 22.92 -7.93
CA SER A 316 -6.82 23.45 -7.59
C SER A 316 -6.08 22.65 -6.49
N ALA A 317 -6.78 22.05 -5.52
CA ALA A 317 -6.16 21.34 -4.42
C ALA A 317 -5.31 20.15 -4.89
N TRP A 318 -4.25 19.84 -4.17
CA TRP A 318 -3.40 18.67 -4.42
C TRP A 318 -4.18 17.36 -4.18
N GLY A 319 -4.04 16.38 -5.10
CA GLY A 319 -4.60 15.03 -4.95
C GLY A 319 -3.73 14.15 -4.07
N GLY A 320 -4.35 13.40 -3.15
CA GLY A 320 -3.67 12.45 -2.26
C GLY A 320 -4.30 12.40 -0.88
N ILE A 321 -4.38 11.21 -0.30
CA ILE A 321 -4.99 10.94 1.02
C ILE A 321 -3.92 10.38 1.95
N ALA A 322 -3.80 10.97 3.16
CA ALA A 322 -2.95 10.44 4.21
C ALA A 322 -3.72 9.37 5.01
N SER A 323 -3.26 8.11 4.98
CA SER A 323 -4.04 6.98 5.50
C SER A 323 -3.23 5.79 6.05
N VAL A 324 -1.89 5.74 5.93
CA VAL A 324 -1.10 4.54 6.28
C VAL A 324 -1.33 4.07 7.72
N GLN A 325 -1.50 4.98 8.68
CA GLN A 325 -1.79 4.64 10.09
C GLN A 325 -3.21 4.10 10.29
N LEU A 326 -4.15 4.48 9.43
CA LEU A 326 -5.57 4.17 9.59
C LEU A 326 -6.05 3.00 8.74
N GLY A 327 -5.26 2.57 7.76
CA GLY A 327 -5.66 1.60 6.74
C GLY A 327 -6.30 0.34 7.30
N LEU A 328 -5.68 -0.31 8.28
CA LEU A 328 -6.22 -1.52 8.93
C LEU A 328 -7.59 -1.27 9.57
N ARG A 329 -7.72 -0.20 10.34
CA ARG A 329 -8.97 0.15 11.03
C ARG A 329 -10.08 0.50 10.04
N VAL A 330 -9.75 1.24 9.00
CA VAL A 330 -10.70 1.62 7.93
C VAL A 330 -11.21 0.36 7.22
N VAL A 331 -10.31 -0.50 6.76
CA VAL A 331 -10.67 -1.74 6.07
C VAL A 331 -11.45 -2.68 7.02
N TRP A 332 -10.98 -2.88 8.26
CA TRP A 332 -11.66 -3.73 9.23
C TRP A 332 -13.08 -3.24 9.56
N THR A 333 -13.29 -1.94 9.72
CA THR A 333 -14.62 -1.36 9.96
C THR A 333 -15.60 -1.78 8.87
N GLN A 334 -15.20 -1.74 7.64
CA GLN A 334 -16.04 -2.06 6.49
C GLN A 334 -16.13 -3.56 6.21
N ALA A 335 -15.02 -4.29 6.37
CA ALA A 335 -14.94 -5.74 6.19
C ALA A 335 -15.85 -6.47 7.18
N ARG A 336 -15.75 -6.14 8.47
CA ARG A 336 -16.60 -6.72 9.52
C ARG A 336 -18.09 -6.49 9.25
N ALA A 337 -18.47 -5.30 8.82
CA ALA A 337 -19.86 -4.98 8.51
C ALA A 337 -20.41 -5.80 7.31
N ARG A 338 -19.52 -6.34 6.48
CA ARG A 338 -19.84 -7.18 5.31
C ARG A 338 -19.65 -8.69 5.58
N GLY A 339 -19.29 -9.07 6.81
CA GLY A 339 -19.12 -10.47 7.20
C GLY A 339 -17.76 -11.08 6.84
N HIS A 340 -16.77 -10.26 6.45
CA HIS A 340 -15.40 -10.72 6.24
C HIS A 340 -14.66 -10.89 7.57
N THR A 341 -13.66 -11.76 7.55
CA THR A 341 -12.85 -12.16 8.72
C THR A 341 -11.53 -11.37 8.79
N LEU A 342 -10.84 -11.46 9.93
CA LEU A 342 -9.47 -10.95 10.05
C LEU A 342 -8.49 -11.71 9.12
N SER A 343 -8.76 -12.98 8.82
CA SER A 343 -7.97 -13.75 7.86
C SER A 343 -8.08 -13.19 6.45
N ASP A 344 -9.28 -12.73 6.04
CA ASP A 344 -9.47 -12.06 4.75
C ASP A 344 -8.68 -10.75 4.71
N VAL A 345 -8.79 -9.92 5.77
CA VAL A 345 -8.07 -8.64 5.86
C VAL A 345 -6.55 -8.85 5.86
N ALA A 346 -6.04 -9.84 6.60
CA ALA A 346 -4.61 -10.18 6.57
C ALA A 346 -4.18 -10.71 5.19
N GLY A 347 -5.07 -11.43 4.50
CA GLY A 347 -4.85 -11.84 3.12
C GLY A 347 -4.65 -10.63 2.20
N TRP A 348 -5.51 -9.64 2.29
CA TRP A 348 -5.49 -8.45 1.43
C TRP A 348 -4.41 -7.42 1.79
N MET A 349 -4.09 -7.24 3.07
CA MET A 349 -3.22 -6.15 3.55
C MET A 349 -1.83 -6.63 4.03
N ALA A 350 -1.59 -7.93 4.11
CA ALA A 350 -0.29 -8.45 4.51
C ALA A 350 0.26 -9.43 3.47
N ARG A 351 -0.41 -10.59 3.26
CA ARG A 351 0.10 -11.63 2.37
C ARG A 351 0.05 -11.22 0.90
N GLY A 352 -1.07 -10.65 0.42
CA GLY A 352 -1.23 -10.26 -0.97
C GLY A 352 -0.16 -9.27 -1.45
N PRO A 353 0.05 -8.13 -0.76
CA PRO A 353 1.11 -7.20 -1.10
C PRO A 353 2.51 -7.81 -1.02
N ALA A 354 2.79 -8.65 0.01
CA ALA A 354 4.07 -9.33 0.13
C ALA A 354 4.34 -10.28 -1.05
N ASP A 355 3.34 -11.07 -1.45
CA ASP A 355 3.43 -12.01 -2.57
C ASP A 355 3.60 -11.28 -3.91
N LEU A 356 2.91 -10.14 -4.09
CA LEU A 356 3.03 -9.29 -5.29
C LEU A 356 4.48 -8.94 -5.60
N VAL A 357 5.23 -8.54 -4.57
CA VAL A 357 6.62 -8.07 -4.70
C VAL A 357 7.67 -9.13 -4.35
N GLY A 358 7.25 -10.36 -4.04
CA GLY A 358 8.14 -11.49 -3.78
C GLY A 358 8.77 -11.51 -2.38
N LEU A 359 8.24 -10.79 -1.42
CA LEU A 359 8.68 -10.78 -0.02
C LEU A 359 8.15 -12.00 0.74
N ARG A 360 8.70 -13.18 0.43
CA ARG A 360 8.20 -14.48 0.93
C ARG A 360 8.25 -14.67 2.44
N HIS A 361 9.06 -13.89 3.14
CA HIS A 361 9.21 -13.95 4.60
C HIS A 361 8.38 -12.88 5.33
N LYS A 362 7.59 -12.08 4.62
CA LYS A 362 6.76 -11.01 5.16
C LYS A 362 5.26 -11.33 5.02
N GLY A 363 4.42 -10.65 5.78
CA GLY A 363 2.97 -10.71 5.63
C GLY A 363 2.31 -12.02 6.05
N ARG A 364 2.99 -12.88 6.83
CA ARG A 364 2.48 -14.19 7.25
C ARG A 364 3.01 -14.64 8.60
N ILE A 365 2.20 -15.39 9.35
CA ILE A 365 2.63 -16.10 10.57
C ILE A 365 2.88 -17.54 10.19
N GLU A 366 4.09 -17.84 9.74
CA GLU A 366 4.58 -19.16 9.33
C GLU A 366 5.99 -19.38 9.87
N VAL A 367 6.35 -20.66 10.09
CA VAL A 367 7.71 -21.01 10.52
C VAL A 367 8.72 -20.55 9.44
N GLY A 368 9.75 -19.84 9.88
CA GLY A 368 10.79 -19.26 9.02
C GLY A 368 10.49 -17.83 8.54
N ALA A 369 9.26 -17.34 8.66
CA ALA A 369 8.95 -15.94 8.37
C ALA A 369 9.58 -14.99 9.41
N ASP A 370 9.75 -13.73 9.04
CA ASP A 370 10.13 -12.70 10.00
C ASP A 370 9.05 -12.55 11.06
N ALA A 371 9.45 -12.34 12.31
CA ALA A 371 8.52 -12.14 13.41
C ALA A 371 7.97 -10.70 13.42
N ASP A 372 7.38 -10.31 12.29
CA ASP A 372 6.68 -9.04 12.10
C ASP A 372 5.22 -9.28 12.43
N LEU A 373 4.76 -8.70 13.53
CA LEU A 373 3.49 -9.05 14.15
C LEU A 373 2.72 -7.81 14.62
N VAL A 374 1.40 -7.96 14.72
CA VAL A 374 0.50 -6.90 15.22
C VAL A 374 -0.48 -7.48 16.24
N ALA A 375 -0.50 -6.94 17.44
CA ALA A 375 -1.59 -7.15 18.36
C ALA A 375 -2.71 -6.15 18.04
N PHE A 376 -3.88 -6.67 17.73
CA PHE A 376 -5.02 -5.90 17.29
C PHE A 376 -6.24 -6.23 18.14
N ASP A 377 -6.89 -5.20 18.70
CA ASP A 377 -8.20 -5.33 19.32
C ASP A 377 -9.29 -5.09 18.27
N PRO A 378 -9.94 -6.12 17.74
CA PRO A 378 -10.93 -5.97 16.67
C PRO A 378 -12.27 -5.43 17.15
N ASP A 379 -12.52 -5.42 18.46
CA ASP A 379 -13.77 -5.01 19.08
C ASP A 379 -13.73 -3.56 19.60
N ALA A 380 -12.55 -2.99 19.76
CA ALA A 380 -12.38 -1.58 20.08
C ALA A 380 -13.06 -0.67 19.06
N SER A 381 -13.45 0.51 19.52
CA SER A 381 -14.04 1.54 18.64
C SER A 381 -13.63 2.91 19.17
N ALA A 382 -13.14 3.77 18.28
CA ALA A 382 -12.76 5.13 18.64
C ALA A 382 -12.97 6.10 17.46
N VAL A 383 -13.29 7.34 17.81
CA VAL A 383 -13.29 8.44 16.85
C VAL A 383 -11.86 8.78 16.46
N VAL A 384 -11.62 9.02 15.18
CA VAL A 384 -10.30 9.44 14.69
C VAL A 384 -10.07 10.90 15.07
N ASP A 385 -9.06 11.15 15.89
CA ASP A 385 -8.50 12.48 16.10
C ASP A 385 -7.26 12.62 15.21
N ALA A 386 -7.28 13.62 14.33
CA ALA A 386 -6.16 13.84 13.41
C ALA A 386 -4.86 14.23 14.15
N SER A 387 -4.97 14.81 15.37
CA SER A 387 -3.82 15.18 16.19
C SER A 387 -3.06 13.97 16.78
N ASP A 388 -3.70 12.78 16.83
CA ASP A 388 -3.08 11.53 17.29
C ASP A 388 -2.31 10.80 16.17
N LEU A 389 -2.36 11.32 14.94
CA LEU A 389 -1.70 10.70 13.80
C LEU A 389 -0.22 11.09 13.74
N HIS A 390 0.63 10.12 13.40
CA HIS A 390 2.08 10.28 13.41
C HIS A 390 2.66 10.75 12.08
N HIS A 391 1.87 10.77 11.00
CA HIS A 391 2.31 11.38 9.75
C HIS A 391 2.42 12.90 9.90
N ARG A 392 3.22 13.54 9.05
CA ARG A 392 3.66 14.93 9.25
C ARG A 392 2.53 15.94 9.32
N HIS A 393 1.52 15.83 8.46
CA HIS A 393 0.40 16.78 8.37
C HIS A 393 -0.91 16.13 8.82
N PRO A 394 -1.59 16.64 9.86
CA PRO A 394 -2.80 16.04 10.41
C PRO A 394 -4.04 16.32 9.53
N VAL A 395 -3.93 16.05 8.24
CA VAL A 395 -5.00 16.22 7.25
C VAL A 395 -5.40 14.87 6.71
N THR A 396 -6.63 14.44 6.96
CA THR A 396 -7.15 13.15 6.50
C THR A 396 -8.68 13.18 6.41
N PRO A 397 -9.31 12.56 5.41
CA PRO A 397 -10.77 12.46 5.29
C PRO A 397 -11.40 11.58 6.36
N TYR A 398 -10.61 10.94 7.20
CA TYR A 398 -11.07 10.09 8.28
C TYR A 398 -11.25 10.82 9.62
N ALA A 399 -10.81 12.06 9.75
CA ALA A 399 -10.97 12.86 10.97
C ALA A 399 -12.45 12.92 11.39
N GLY A 400 -12.72 12.72 12.69
CA GLY A 400 -14.07 12.69 13.24
C GLY A 400 -14.90 11.44 12.93
N ARG A 401 -14.40 10.50 12.09
CA ARG A 401 -15.09 9.24 11.81
C ARG A 401 -14.84 8.21 12.91
N THR A 402 -15.86 7.46 13.27
CA THR A 402 -15.73 6.32 14.19
C THR A 402 -15.22 5.09 13.43
N LEU A 403 -14.06 4.58 13.80
CA LEU A 403 -13.49 3.37 13.25
C LEU A 403 -13.45 2.25 14.30
N ARG A 404 -13.72 1.03 13.85
CA ARG A 404 -13.55 -0.20 14.64
C ARG A 404 -12.12 -0.70 14.57
N GLY A 405 -11.74 -1.40 15.63
CA GLY A 405 -10.42 -1.95 15.82
C GLY A 405 -9.41 -0.93 16.36
N SER A 406 -8.38 -1.46 17.02
CA SER A 406 -7.24 -0.69 17.52
C SER A 406 -5.97 -1.52 17.41
N VAL A 407 -4.92 -0.94 16.83
CA VAL A 407 -3.58 -1.49 16.90
C VAL A 407 -3.04 -1.23 18.29
N VAL A 408 -2.79 -2.29 19.06
CA VAL A 408 -2.31 -2.21 20.44
C VAL A 408 -0.79 -2.19 20.48
N ARG A 409 -0.17 -3.01 19.61
CA ARG A 409 1.29 -3.12 19.55
C ARG A 409 1.74 -3.71 18.22
N THR A 410 2.86 -3.22 17.73
CA THR A 410 3.53 -3.71 16.53
C THR A 410 4.92 -4.21 16.86
N TRP A 411 5.30 -5.36 16.31
CA TRP A 411 6.65 -5.91 16.41
C TRP A 411 7.28 -6.00 15.03
N LEU A 412 8.54 -5.64 14.95
CA LEU A 412 9.40 -5.82 13.80
C LEU A 412 10.51 -6.80 14.18
N ARG A 413 10.53 -7.97 13.55
CA ARG A 413 11.46 -9.07 13.89
C ARG A 413 11.45 -9.42 15.39
N GLY A 414 10.25 -9.48 15.99
CA GLY A 414 10.05 -9.82 17.38
C GLY A 414 10.38 -8.72 18.40
N GLU A 415 10.80 -7.55 17.95
CA GLU A 415 11.06 -6.39 18.79
C GLU A 415 9.94 -5.36 18.67
N VAL A 416 9.48 -4.82 19.79
CA VAL A 416 8.42 -3.80 19.81
C VAL A 416 8.88 -2.54 19.09
N VAL A 417 8.05 -2.03 18.19
CA VAL A 417 8.24 -0.71 17.55
C VAL A 417 7.49 0.33 18.38
N ASP A 418 8.23 1.07 19.18
CA ASP A 418 7.70 2.09 20.10
C ASP A 418 7.79 3.52 19.53
N GLY A 419 8.28 3.67 18.31
CA GLY A 419 8.48 4.97 17.66
C GLY A 419 9.65 5.81 18.19
N SER A 420 10.40 5.31 19.18
CA SER A 420 11.56 6.02 19.74
C SER A 420 12.86 5.71 18.99
N THR A 421 13.04 4.47 18.59
CA THR A 421 14.28 4.00 17.93
C THR A 421 13.96 3.44 16.55
N PRO A 422 14.55 3.98 15.48
CA PRO A 422 14.45 3.42 14.14
C PRO A 422 15.07 2.01 14.08
N ARG A 423 14.28 1.01 13.67
CA ARG A 423 14.69 -0.40 13.58
C ARG A 423 14.54 -0.99 12.19
N GLY A 424 13.93 -0.22 11.28
CA GLY A 424 13.68 -0.61 9.90
C GLY A 424 14.99 -0.78 9.11
N ARG A 425 14.95 -1.71 8.17
CA ARG A 425 16.02 -1.98 7.22
C ARG A 425 15.61 -1.52 5.84
N LEU A 426 16.57 -1.11 5.04
CA LEU A 426 16.35 -0.89 3.63
C LEU A 426 16.36 -2.24 2.92
N LEU A 427 15.23 -2.57 2.29
CA LEU A 427 15.05 -3.84 1.59
C LEU A 427 15.53 -3.73 0.15
N VAL A 428 16.04 -4.82 -0.34
CA VAL A 428 16.32 -5.03 -1.76
C VAL A 428 15.52 -6.23 -2.24
N ARG A 429 15.13 -6.23 -3.49
CA ARG A 429 14.44 -7.36 -4.10
C ARG A 429 15.36 -8.58 -4.10
N ASP A 430 14.82 -9.73 -3.65
CA ASP A 430 15.55 -11.00 -3.71
C ASP A 430 15.80 -11.40 -5.17
N HIS A 431 17.06 -11.61 -5.54
CA HIS A 431 17.45 -12.06 -6.88
C HIS A 431 17.24 -13.56 -7.12
N GLY A 432 16.39 -14.24 -6.31
CA GLY A 432 16.13 -15.69 -6.48
C GLY A 432 17.34 -16.57 -6.20
N GLY A 433 18.38 -16.05 -5.56
CA GLY A 433 19.58 -16.77 -5.14
C GLY A 433 19.40 -17.37 -3.76
N VAL A 434 19.92 -18.59 -3.61
CA VAL A 434 20.09 -19.29 -2.33
C VAL A 434 20.77 -18.36 -1.33
N PRO A 435 20.32 -18.27 -0.05
CA PRO A 435 21.05 -17.48 0.96
C PRO A 435 22.46 -18.01 1.10
N THR A 436 23.45 -17.14 0.90
CA THR A 436 24.84 -17.42 1.29
C THR A 436 24.99 -17.38 2.81
#